data_356e2f013a08eaa0b4985f8edff093e2
#
_entry.id   356e2f013a08eaa0b4985f8edff093e2
#
_cell.length_a   1.000
_cell.length_b   1.000
_cell.length_c   1.000
_cell.angle_alpha   90.00
_cell.angle_beta   90.00
_cell.angle_gamma   90.00
#
_symmetry.space_group_name_H-M   'P 1'
#
loop_
_entity.id
_entity.type
_entity.pdbx_description
1 polymer ?
#
loop_
_entity_poly.entity_id
_entity_poly.type
_entity_poly.pdbx_seq_one_letter_code
_entity_poly.pdbx_strand_id
1 'polypeptide(L)'
;MSVGPIMHRIDGDSRIRTDLSHLPAAKQRELEELVYTIRAVAEVEMIILFGSYARGSYKEAQDLKPKRWSGHASDYDLLIVVGSPEQAADANLRKAFREACKLPGLSARAEPIVHDIADVNSNLEEGRYFFLDLKREGRLLYSSQRFELAEPRELTPTERQRIAQSDFDRWFYESEGFYIDYENAIQRGDLRKAVFYLNQATETAYKCLLLVFTGYVPHEHLLEWLGERAELFGPVYRDLFPQVSPQERDRFEKLDKAYIGARYRHDFVVFLGDLDYLAPRVKQLLETTAELCRREIEAVGQRP
;
A
#
# COMPACT_ATOMS: atom_id res chain seq x y z
N MET A 1 -23.53 -17.94 9.08
CA MET A 1 -24.06 -16.57 8.98
C MET A 1 -23.16 -15.85 7.98
N SER A 2 -23.73 -15.49 6.84
CA SER A 2 -22.99 -14.83 5.75
C SER A 2 -22.65 -13.42 6.20
N VAL A 3 -21.38 -13.14 6.43
CA VAL A 3 -20.88 -11.75 6.59
C VAL A 3 -20.85 -11.19 5.19
N GLY A 4 -21.87 -10.41 4.85
CA GLY A 4 -21.89 -9.65 3.59
C GLY A 4 -20.73 -8.67 3.54
N PRO A 5 -20.22 -8.32 2.35
CA PRO A 5 -19.16 -7.35 2.21
C PRO A 5 -19.62 -6.04 2.86
N ILE A 6 -18.75 -5.45 3.67
CA ILE A 6 -18.95 -4.09 4.17
C ILE A 6 -18.78 -3.17 2.97
N MET A 7 -19.84 -3.07 2.15
CA MET A 7 -20.02 -1.94 1.27
C MET A 7 -20.27 -0.74 2.19
N HIS A 8 -19.22 0.00 2.53
CA HIS A 8 -19.43 1.34 3.07
C HIS A 8 -20.13 2.14 1.97
N ARG A 9 -21.43 2.40 2.19
CA ARG A 9 -22.18 3.41 1.46
C ARG A 9 -21.34 4.66 1.39
N ILE A 10 -21.17 5.21 0.21
CA ILE A 10 -20.60 6.53 -0.02
C ILE A 10 -21.69 7.53 0.40
N ASP A 11 -21.84 7.71 1.72
CA ASP A 11 -22.66 8.78 2.30
C ASP A 11 -21.70 9.86 2.79
N GLY A 12 -21.42 10.84 1.94
CA GLY A 12 -20.61 12.01 2.29
C GLY A 12 -20.25 12.78 1.04
N ASP A 13 -20.25 14.09 1.14
CA ASP A 13 -19.91 15.06 0.09
C ASP A 13 -18.85 14.48 -0.88
N SER A 14 -19.22 14.32 -2.14
CA SER A 14 -18.40 13.68 -3.19
C SER A 14 -17.09 14.42 -3.51
N ARG A 15 -16.86 15.56 -2.87
CA ARG A 15 -15.68 16.40 -3.07
C ARG A 15 -14.52 15.94 -2.22
N ILE A 16 -13.32 15.93 -2.81
CA ILE A 16 -12.07 15.73 -2.08
C ILE A 16 -11.93 16.79 -0.97
N ARG A 17 -11.47 16.38 0.20
CA ARG A 17 -11.30 17.25 1.36
C ARG A 17 -10.19 18.28 1.13
N THR A 18 -10.38 19.50 1.69
CA THR A 18 -9.36 20.57 1.65
C THR A 18 -8.84 20.93 3.04
N ASP A 19 -9.51 20.47 4.09
CA ASP A 19 -9.17 20.80 5.47
C ASP A 19 -7.88 20.11 5.93
N LEU A 20 -6.97 20.90 6.51
CA LEU A 20 -5.68 20.45 7.08
C LEU A 20 -5.61 20.65 8.60
N SER A 21 -6.74 20.92 9.27
CA SER A 21 -6.77 21.25 10.73
C SER A 21 -6.26 20.11 11.63
N HIS A 22 -6.22 18.87 11.09
CA HIS A 22 -5.63 17.71 11.77
C HIS A 22 -4.09 17.76 11.84
N LEU A 23 -3.45 18.64 11.07
CA LEU A 23 -2.00 18.82 11.06
C LEU A 23 -1.59 20.06 11.89
N PRO A 24 -0.46 20.00 12.60
CA PRO A 24 0.12 21.18 13.25
C PRO A 24 0.35 22.33 12.26
N ALA A 25 0.22 23.59 12.71
CA ALA A 25 0.39 24.76 11.88
C ALA A 25 1.77 24.84 11.17
N ALA A 26 2.82 24.29 11.77
CA ALA A 26 4.13 24.20 11.12
C ALA A 26 4.09 23.33 9.84
N LYS A 27 3.43 22.16 9.91
CA LYS A 27 3.28 21.25 8.75
C LYS A 27 2.37 21.82 7.67
N GLN A 28 1.33 22.55 8.07
CA GLN A 28 0.49 23.26 7.08
C GLN A 28 1.31 24.27 6.28
N ARG A 29 2.19 25.05 6.94
CA ARG A 29 3.11 25.98 6.25
C ARG A 29 4.12 25.29 5.35
N GLU A 30 4.67 24.14 5.77
CA GLU A 30 5.56 23.33 4.92
C GLU A 30 4.85 22.87 3.65
N LEU A 31 3.59 22.43 3.75
CA LEU A 31 2.78 22.03 2.60
C LEU A 31 2.43 23.22 1.69
N GLU A 32 2.16 24.41 2.25
CA GLU A 32 1.96 25.65 1.48
C GLU A 32 3.22 26.02 0.68
N GLU A 33 4.40 25.91 1.31
CA GLU A 33 5.68 26.16 0.64
C GLU A 33 5.96 25.14 -0.48
N LEU A 34 5.67 23.85 -0.24
CA LEU A 34 5.75 22.82 -1.27
C LEU A 34 4.82 23.10 -2.45
N VAL A 35 3.58 23.51 -2.20
CA VAL A 35 2.65 23.91 -3.27
C VAL A 35 3.21 25.07 -4.07
N TYR A 36 3.75 26.08 -3.40
CA TYR A 36 4.35 27.24 -4.08
C TYR A 36 5.50 26.85 -5.00
N THR A 37 6.45 26.04 -4.50
CA THR A 37 7.63 25.62 -5.28
C THR A 37 7.26 24.68 -6.42
N ILE A 38 6.33 23.74 -6.22
CA ILE A 38 5.85 22.85 -7.28
C ILE A 38 5.20 23.67 -8.42
N ARG A 39 4.36 24.64 -8.07
CA ARG A 39 3.70 25.49 -9.06
C ARG A 39 4.64 26.43 -9.80
N ALA A 40 5.80 26.73 -9.23
CA ALA A 40 6.85 27.50 -9.91
C ALA A 40 7.58 26.70 -11.01
N VAL A 41 7.51 25.36 -10.98
CA VAL A 41 8.13 24.48 -11.99
C VAL A 41 7.33 24.48 -13.29
N ALA A 42 6.02 24.29 -13.21
CA ALA A 42 5.11 24.21 -14.36
C ALA A 42 3.66 24.42 -13.96
N GLU A 43 2.78 24.62 -14.95
CA GLU A 43 1.33 24.56 -14.74
C GLU A 43 0.92 23.16 -14.28
N VAL A 44 0.19 23.11 -13.18
CA VAL A 44 -0.40 21.89 -12.64
C VAL A 44 -1.90 22.06 -12.44
N GLU A 45 -2.66 20.99 -12.57
CA GLU A 45 -4.11 21.02 -12.40
C GLU A 45 -4.50 20.86 -10.93
N MET A 46 -3.86 19.91 -10.25
CA MET A 46 -4.08 19.67 -8.83
C MET A 46 -2.80 19.24 -8.14
N ILE A 47 -2.72 19.52 -6.83
CA ILE A 47 -1.74 18.94 -5.92
C ILE A 47 -2.53 18.36 -4.76
N ILE A 48 -2.37 17.04 -4.52
CA ILE A 48 -3.14 16.30 -3.51
C ILE A 48 -2.15 15.62 -2.57
N LEU A 49 -2.28 15.91 -1.27
CA LEU A 49 -1.61 15.14 -0.21
C LEU A 49 -2.39 13.84 0.01
N PHE A 50 -1.70 12.71 0.03
CA PHE A 50 -2.29 11.42 0.35
C PHE A 50 -1.47 10.67 1.40
N GLY A 51 -1.76 9.41 1.67
CA GLY A 51 -0.99 8.63 2.62
C GLY A 51 -1.21 9.01 4.09
N SER A 52 -0.19 8.76 4.92
CA SER A 52 -0.29 8.85 6.37
C SER A 52 -0.53 10.28 6.88
N TYR A 53 0.07 11.28 6.26
CA TYR A 53 -0.17 12.68 6.62
C TYR A 53 -1.59 13.14 6.27
N ALA A 54 -2.13 12.72 5.16
CA ALA A 54 -3.51 13.05 4.78
C ALA A 54 -4.53 12.47 5.78
N ARG A 55 -4.26 11.27 6.30
CA ARG A 55 -5.11 10.57 7.29
C ARG A 55 -4.89 11.03 8.74
N GLY A 56 -3.78 11.70 9.04
CA GLY A 56 -3.38 12.04 10.40
C GLY A 56 -2.76 10.86 11.19
N SER A 57 -2.37 9.79 10.49
CA SER A 57 -1.75 8.59 11.08
C SER A 57 -0.22 8.53 10.89
N TYR A 58 0.40 9.66 10.57
CA TYR A 58 1.83 9.78 10.33
C TYR A 58 2.66 9.52 11.59
N LYS A 59 3.90 9.06 11.38
CA LYS A 59 4.90 8.84 12.42
C LYS A 59 6.10 9.74 12.15
N GLU A 60 6.57 10.43 13.17
CA GLU A 60 7.80 11.21 13.11
C GLU A 60 8.98 10.44 13.69
N ALA A 61 10.21 10.91 13.43
CA ALA A 61 11.41 10.26 13.94
C ALA A 61 11.39 10.05 15.47
N GLN A 62 10.76 10.94 16.21
CA GLN A 62 10.59 10.85 17.67
C GLN A 62 9.58 9.78 18.10
N ASP A 63 8.65 9.40 17.23
CA ASP A 63 7.65 8.36 17.50
C ASP A 63 8.24 6.95 17.30
N LEU A 64 9.39 6.88 16.62
CA LEU A 64 10.10 5.64 16.38
C LEU A 64 10.80 5.20 17.67
N LYS A 65 10.23 4.23 18.38
CA LYS A 65 10.86 3.68 19.60
C LYS A 65 12.15 2.95 19.25
N PRO A 66 13.28 3.19 19.98
CA PRO A 66 14.61 2.60 19.65
C PRO A 66 14.66 1.07 19.59
N LYS A 67 13.65 0.38 20.08
CA LYS A 67 13.54 -1.09 20.10
C LYS A 67 12.32 -1.63 19.33
N ARG A 68 11.51 -0.78 18.71
CA ARG A 68 10.42 -1.21 17.83
C ARG A 68 10.85 -1.05 16.39
N TRP A 69 10.75 -2.11 15.64
CA TRP A 69 11.06 -2.24 14.22
C TRP A 69 10.00 -1.58 13.31
N SER A 70 9.07 -0.85 13.90
CA SER A 70 7.91 -0.29 13.24
C SER A 70 8.25 0.97 12.45
N GLY A 71 8.75 0.77 11.24
CA GLY A 71 8.60 1.77 10.20
C GLY A 71 9.69 2.85 10.15
N HIS A 72 9.74 3.49 9.01
CA HIS A 72 10.43 4.76 8.78
C HIS A 72 9.53 5.92 9.25
N ALA A 73 10.11 7.10 9.47
CA ALA A 73 9.35 8.32 9.58
C ALA A 73 8.51 8.50 8.30
N SER A 74 7.28 9.00 8.45
CA SER A 74 6.37 9.20 7.33
C SER A 74 6.85 10.32 6.42
N ASP A 75 6.65 10.16 5.12
CA ASP A 75 6.91 11.16 4.09
C ASP A 75 5.63 11.93 3.74
N TYR A 76 5.76 13.14 3.18
CA TYR A 76 4.65 13.83 2.52
C TYR A 76 4.44 13.20 1.14
N ASP A 77 3.46 12.32 1.02
CA ASP A 77 3.07 11.70 -0.25
C ASP A 77 2.22 12.70 -1.06
N LEU A 78 2.73 13.15 -2.21
CA LEU A 78 2.09 14.15 -3.04
C LEU A 78 1.74 13.59 -4.42
N LEU A 79 0.47 13.71 -4.83
CA LEU A 79 0.07 13.54 -6.23
C LEU A 79 0.05 14.91 -6.90
N ILE A 80 0.87 15.06 -7.94
CA ILE A 80 0.88 16.22 -8.83
C ILE A 80 0.10 15.82 -10.09
N VAL A 81 -1.01 16.48 -10.35
CA VAL A 81 -1.83 16.24 -11.53
C VAL A 81 -1.51 17.30 -12.57
N VAL A 82 -1.11 16.88 -13.77
CA VAL A 82 -0.81 17.72 -14.92
C VAL A 82 -1.91 17.62 -15.99
N GLY A 83 -1.91 18.55 -16.95
CA GLY A 83 -3.00 18.68 -17.92
C GLY A 83 -2.96 17.66 -19.06
N SER A 84 -1.82 17.01 -19.34
CA SER A 84 -1.71 16.08 -20.47
C SER A 84 -0.80 14.88 -20.21
N PRO A 85 -1.03 13.75 -20.93
CA PRO A 85 -0.17 12.57 -20.86
C PRO A 85 1.30 12.85 -21.20
N GLU A 86 1.58 13.77 -22.13
CA GLU A 86 2.93 14.13 -22.52
C GLU A 86 3.69 14.79 -21.35
N GLN A 87 3.01 15.67 -20.61
CA GLN A 87 3.57 16.28 -19.39
C GLN A 87 3.84 15.22 -18.31
N ALA A 88 2.90 14.29 -18.09
CA ALA A 88 3.05 13.21 -17.12
C ALA A 88 4.21 12.25 -17.49
N ALA A 89 4.44 12.01 -18.79
CA ALA A 89 5.50 11.15 -19.30
C ALA A 89 6.88 11.84 -19.33
N ASP A 90 6.94 13.17 -19.26
CA ASP A 90 8.21 13.92 -19.35
C ASP A 90 9.12 13.67 -18.14
N ALA A 91 10.23 12.98 -18.39
CA ALA A 91 11.21 12.63 -17.36
C ALA A 91 11.90 13.86 -16.75
N ASN A 92 12.09 14.94 -17.54
CA ASN A 92 12.71 16.18 -17.06
C ASN A 92 11.75 16.93 -16.15
N LEU A 93 10.47 16.99 -16.51
CA LEU A 93 9.44 17.61 -15.68
C LEU A 93 9.27 16.85 -14.35
N ARG A 94 9.20 15.52 -14.39
CA ARG A 94 9.16 14.71 -13.16
C ARG A 94 10.39 14.89 -12.28
N LYS A 95 11.58 15.03 -12.89
CA LYS A 95 12.81 15.36 -12.16
C LYS A 95 12.72 16.74 -11.53
N ALA A 96 12.24 17.73 -12.26
CA ALA A 96 12.09 19.11 -11.75
C ALA A 96 11.11 19.17 -10.56
N PHE A 97 9.98 18.47 -10.60
CA PHE A 97 9.07 18.35 -9.46
C PHE A 97 9.73 17.69 -8.25
N ARG A 98 10.50 16.61 -8.44
CA ARG A 98 11.25 16.00 -7.33
C ARG A 98 12.28 16.93 -6.71
N GLU A 99 12.96 17.74 -7.52
CA GLU A 99 13.90 18.76 -7.00
C GLU A 99 13.15 19.88 -6.24
N ALA A 100 11.99 20.33 -6.75
CA ALA A 100 11.16 21.32 -6.08
C ALA A 100 10.62 20.84 -4.71
N CYS A 101 10.51 19.54 -4.51
CA CYS A 101 10.12 18.94 -3.23
C CYS A 101 11.26 18.81 -2.21
N LYS A 102 12.53 19.13 -2.59
CA LYS A 102 13.69 19.06 -1.70
C LYS A 102 13.94 20.38 -0.98
N LEU A 103 12.95 20.88 -0.26
CA LEU A 103 13.09 22.14 0.48
C LEU A 103 13.92 21.95 1.76
N PRO A 104 14.87 22.87 2.04
CA PRO A 104 15.56 22.88 3.33
C PRO A 104 14.59 23.15 4.48
N GLY A 105 14.71 22.39 5.56
CA GLY A 105 13.93 22.65 6.78
C GLY A 105 12.58 21.93 6.86
N LEU A 106 12.20 21.15 5.85
CA LEU A 106 11.04 20.27 5.97
C LEU A 106 11.20 19.26 7.11
N SER A 107 10.16 19.08 7.88
CA SER A 107 10.13 18.10 8.98
C SER A 107 9.95 16.66 8.49
N ALA A 108 9.51 16.46 7.24
CA ALA A 108 9.39 15.20 6.56
C ALA A 108 9.84 15.33 5.09
N ARG A 109 10.30 14.23 4.49
CA ARG A 109 10.61 14.22 3.05
C ARG A 109 9.31 14.36 2.27
N ALA A 110 9.38 14.97 1.08
CA ALA A 110 8.25 15.02 0.17
C ALA A 110 8.53 14.16 -1.06
N GLU A 111 7.63 13.19 -1.32
CA GLU A 111 7.74 12.22 -2.42
C GLU A 111 6.59 12.45 -3.42
N PRO A 112 6.88 13.11 -4.56
CA PRO A 112 5.88 13.39 -5.57
C PRO A 112 5.73 12.22 -6.55
N ILE A 113 4.48 11.87 -6.87
CA ILE A 113 4.09 11.10 -8.06
C ILE A 113 3.36 12.03 -9.02
N VAL A 114 3.46 11.76 -10.34
CA VAL A 114 2.89 12.62 -11.38
C VAL A 114 1.98 11.79 -12.27
N HIS A 115 0.74 12.23 -12.41
CA HIS A 115 -0.24 11.69 -13.34
C HIS A 115 -0.91 12.82 -14.13
N ASP A 116 -1.43 12.54 -15.32
CA ASP A 116 -2.32 13.46 -16.01
C ASP A 116 -3.77 13.31 -15.53
N ILE A 117 -4.57 14.35 -15.75
CA ILE A 117 -5.94 14.39 -15.26
C ILE A 117 -6.85 13.33 -15.91
N ALA A 118 -6.59 12.97 -17.18
CA ALA A 118 -7.38 11.96 -17.86
C ALA A 118 -7.12 10.55 -17.27
N ASP A 119 -5.84 10.24 -16.97
CA ASP A 119 -5.47 9.00 -16.30
C ASP A 119 -6.06 8.92 -14.88
N VAL A 120 -5.97 10.00 -14.09
CA VAL A 120 -6.58 10.05 -12.75
C VAL A 120 -8.09 9.78 -12.82
N ASN A 121 -8.79 10.44 -13.73
CA ASN A 121 -10.24 10.31 -13.85
C ASN A 121 -10.66 8.94 -14.40
N SER A 122 -9.94 8.39 -15.39
CA SER A 122 -10.19 7.02 -15.89
C SER A 122 -10.04 5.97 -14.78
N ASN A 123 -8.98 6.08 -13.97
CA ASN A 123 -8.77 5.16 -12.85
C ASN A 123 -9.82 5.32 -11.73
N LEU A 124 -10.33 6.55 -11.48
CA LEU A 124 -11.44 6.78 -10.56
C LEU A 124 -12.72 6.12 -11.07
N GLU A 125 -13.06 6.32 -12.34
CA GLU A 125 -14.23 5.70 -12.99
C GLU A 125 -14.15 4.18 -12.99
N GLU A 126 -12.95 3.61 -13.18
CA GLU A 126 -12.71 2.18 -13.09
C GLU A 126 -12.70 1.64 -11.66
N GLY A 127 -12.80 2.49 -10.64
CA GLY A 127 -12.80 2.06 -9.24
C GLY A 127 -11.45 1.52 -8.75
N ARG A 128 -10.33 2.01 -9.32
CA ARG A 128 -8.99 1.58 -8.90
C ARG A 128 -8.71 2.06 -7.47
N TYR A 129 -8.36 1.14 -6.59
CA TYR A 129 -8.28 1.36 -5.15
C TYR A 129 -7.44 2.58 -4.75
N PHE A 130 -6.26 2.78 -5.38
CA PHE A 130 -5.37 3.89 -5.07
C PHE A 130 -6.06 5.24 -5.29
N PHE A 131 -6.74 5.40 -6.43
CA PHE A 131 -7.43 6.64 -6.78
C PHE A 131 -8.70 6.84 -5.95
N LEU A 132 -9.41 5.76 -5.58
CA LEU A 132 -10.54 5.82 -4.66
C LEU A 132 -10.10 6.30 -3.28
N ASP A 133 -9.00 5.76 -2.74
CA ASP A 133 -8.43 6.19 -1.46
C ASP A 133 -7.97 7.65 -1.52
N LEU A 134 -7.30 8.01 -2.61
CA LEU A 134 -6.86 9.38 -2.85
C LEU A 134 -8.07 10.34 -2.83
N LYS A 135 -9.19 10.00 -3.46
CA LYS A 135 -10.40 10.82 -3.43
C LYS A 135 -11.07 10.84 -2.05
N ARG A 136 -11.09 9.71 -1.34
CA ARG A 136 -11.74 9.56 -0.02
C ARG A 136 -10.95 10.20 1.11
N GLU A 137 -9.65 9.99 1.15
CA GLU A 137 -8.78 10.31 2.28
C GLU A 137 -7.81 11.45 1.99
N GLY A 138 -7.54 11.72 0.71
CA GLY A 138 -6.62 12.77 0.27
C GLY A 138 -7.07 14.17 0.70
N ARG A 139 -6.11 15.08 0.69
CA ARG A 139 -6.31 16.51 0.96
C ARG A 139 -5.88 17.30 -0.25
N LEU A 140 -6.81 18.00 -0.88
CA LEU A 140 -6.54 18.88 -2.01
C LEU A 140 -5.81 20.13 -1.49
N LEU A 141 -4.53 20.24 -1.85
CA LEU A 141 -3.70 21.38 -1.47
C LEU A 141 -3.81 22.52 -2.49
N TYR A 142 -4.02 22.17 -3.77
CA TYR A 142 -4.16 23.13 -4.85
C TYR A 142 -5.07 22.59 -5.95
N SER A 143 -5.86 23.47 -6.56
CA SER A 143 -6.63 23.19 -7.79
C SER A 143 -6.55 24.39 -8.72
N SER A 144 -6.37 24.15 -10.03
CA SER A 144 -6.54 25.15 -11.09
C SER A 144 -7.99 25.53 -11.32
N GLN A 145 -8.93 24.73 -10.81
CA GLN A 145 -10.39 24.79 -11.06
C GLN A 145 -10.80 24.56 -12.52
N ARG A 146 -9.88 24.11 -13.37
CA ARG A 146 -10.17 23.76 -14.77
C ARG A 146 -10.78 22.37 -14.92
N PHE A 147 -10.53 21.50 -13.96
CA PHE A 147 -10.94 20.11 -13.97
C PHE A 147 -11.52 19.69 -12.61
N GLU A 148 -12.39 18.71 -12.64
CA GLU A 148 -12.92 18.04 -11.47
C GLU A 148 -12.48 16.58 -11.48
N LEU A 149 -12.37 15.98 -10.28
CA LEU A 149 -12.14 14.55 -10.15
C LEU A 149 -13.44 13.79 -10.46
N ALA A 150 -13.33 12.79 -11.32
CA ALA A 150 -14.46 11.95 -11.70
C ALA A 150 -15.10 11.25 -10.48
N GLU A 151 -16.41 11.03 -10.55
CA GLU A 151 -17.09 10.18 -9.59
C GLU A 151 -16.89 8.70 -9.96
N PRO A 152 -16.62 7.83 -8.98
CA PRO A 152 -16.63 6.40 -9.21
C PRO A 152 -18.00 5.97 -9.72
N ARG A 153 -18.03 5.26 -10.84
CA ARG A 153 -19.29 4.70 -11.35
C ARG A 153 -19.56 3.32 -10.74
N GLU A 154 -20.81 2.93 -10.72
CA GLU A 154 -21.16 1.54 -10.41
C GLU A 154 -20.61 0.62 -11.51
N LEU A 155 -19.78 -0.34 -11.10
CA LEU A 155 -19.21 -1.33 -12.00
C LEU A 155 -20.21 -2.47 -12.21
N THR A 156 -20.33 -2.94 -13.43
CA THR A 156 -21.08 -4.18 -13.73
C THR A 156 -20.38 -5.39 -13.06
N PRO A 157 -21.10 -6.49 -12.82
CA PRO A 157 -20.51 -7.73 -12.30
C PRO A 157 -19.29 -8.21 -13.09
N THR A 158 -19.37 -8.14 -14.42
CA THR A 158 -18.27 -8.53 -15.32
C THR A 158 -17.04 -7.63 -15.16
N GLU A 159 -17.24 -6.32 -14.99
CA GLU A 159 -16.15 -5.38 -14.76
C GLU A 159 -15.49 -5.60 -13.39
N ARG A 160 -16.29 -5.78 -12.34
CA ARG A 160 -15.78 -6.12 -11.00
C ARG A 160 -14.95 -7.40 -11.05
N GLN A 161 -15.44 -8.44 -11.74
CA GLN A 161 -14.73 -9.69 -11.91
C GLN A 161 -13.40 -9.50 -12.65
N ARG A 162 -13.40 -8.75 -13.77
CA ARG A 162 -12.19 -8.46 -14.56
C ARG A 162 -11.15 -7.71 -13.73
N ILE A 163 -11.57 -6.73 -12.93
CA ILE A 163 -10.67 -5.96 -12.06
C ILE A 163 -10.09 -6.86 -10.99
N ALA A 164 -10.92 -7.61 -10.26
CA ALA A 164 -10.47 -8.54 -9.23
C ALA A 164 -9.52 -9.61 -9.78
N GLN A 165 -9.78 -10.12 -11.02
CA GLN A 165 -8.88 -11.06 -11.67
C GLN A 165 -7.54 -10.41 -12.00
N SER A 166 -7.52 -9.22 -12.59
CA SER A 166 -6.29 -8.48 -12.91
C SER A 166 -5.45 -8.17 -11.67
N ASP A 167 -6.11 -7.80 -10.57
CA ASP A 167 -5.46 -7.51 -9.30
C ASP A 167 -4.87 -8.79 -8.69
N PHE A 168 -5.63 -9.89 -8.73
CA PHE A 168 -5.16 -11.21 -8.30
C PHE A 168 -3.94 -11.65 -9.11
N ASP A 169 -4.03 -11.65 -10.44
CA ASP A 169 -2.96 -12.11 -11.33
C ASP A 169 -1.65 -11.36 -11.04
N ARG A 170 -1.72 -10.05 -10.87
CA ARG A 170 -0.56 -9.21 -10.57
C ARG A 170 0.05 -9.52 -9.20
N TRP A 171 -0.74 -9.42 -8.13
CA TRP A 171 -0.24 -9.52 -6.77
C TRP A 171 0.13 -10.95 -6.39
N PHE A 172 -0.61 -11.93 -6.90
CA PHE A 172 -0.33 -13.33 -6.63
C PHE A 172 0.93 -13.80 -7.36
N TYR A 173 1.13 -13.35 -8.61
CA TYR A 173 2.38 -13.60 -9.36
C TYR A 173 3.62 -13.08 -8.61
N GLU A 174 3.56 -11.89 -8.06
CA GLU A 174 4.62 -11.32 -7.23
C GLU A 174 4.90 -12.20 -5.99
N SER A 175 3.84 -12.66 -5.33
CA SER A 175 3.95 -13.51 -4.14
C SER A 175 4.61 -14.86 -4.45
N GLU A 176 4.21 -15.52 -5.54
CA GLU A 176 4.84 -16.76 -6.01
C GLU A 176 6.30 -16.51 -6.40
N GLY A 177 6.58 -15.41 -7.08
CA GLY A 177 7.94 -15.01 -7.44
C GLY A 177 8.87 -14.89 -6.23
N PHE A 178 8.43 -14.22 -5.19
CA PHE A 178 9.19 -14.13 -3.92
C PHE A 178 9.39 -15.49 -3.26
N TYR A 179 8.41 -16.40 -3.35
CA TYR A 179 8.60 -17.74 -2.81
C TYR A 179 9.63 -18.56 -3.60
N ILE A 180 9.66 -18.46 -4.91
CA ILE A 180 10.70 -19.03 -5.77
C ILE A 180 12.07 -18.44 -5.43
N ASP A 181 12.15 -17.13 -5.20
CA ASP A 181 13.41 -16.47 -4.80
C ASP A 181 13.88 -16.94 -3.41
N TYR A 182 12.95 -17.24 -2.50
CA TYR A 182 13.28 -17.92 -1.25
C TYR A 182 13.95 -19.28 -1.51
N GLU A 183 13.37 -20.13 -2.36
CA GLU A 183 13.93 -21.45 -2.68
C GLU A 183 15.34 -21.32 -3.29
N ASN A 184 15.53 -20.36 -4.19
CA ASN A 184 16.83 -20.05 -4.77
C ASN A 184 17.85 -19.54 -3.71
N ALA A 185 17.42 -18.75 -2.75
CA ALA A 185 18.28 -18.25 -1.68
C ALA A 185 18.71 -19.38 -0.74
N ILE A 186 17.81 -20.31 -0.39
CA ILE A 186 18.12 -21.51 0.39
C ILE A 186 19.15 -22.38 -0.32
N GLN A 187 19.01 -22.63 -1.63
CA GLN A 187 19.98 -23.41 -2.40
C GLN A 187 21.40 -22.82 -2.36
N ARG A 188 21.51 -21.49 -2.25
CA ARG A 188 22.80 -20.78 -2.13
C ARG A 188 23.30 -20.67 -0.69
N GLY A 189 22.54 -21.12 0.29
CA GLY A 189 22.86 -20.97 1.72
C GLY A 189 22.70 -19.54 2.25
N ASP A 190 22.01 -18.64 1.55
CA ASP A 190 21.81 -17.25 1.95
C ASP A 190 20.52 -17.12 2.80
N LEU A 191 20.64 -17.49 4.08
CA LEU A 191 19.48 -17.52 4.98
C LEU A 191 18.86 -16.13 5.21
N ARG A 192 19.67 -15.07 5.15
CA ARG A 192 19.17 -13.69 5.31
C ARG A 192 18.27 -13.27 4.15
N LYS A 193 18.69 -13.55 2.93
CA LYS A 193 17.83 -13.32 1.76
C LYS A 193 16.63 -14.25 1.75
N ALA A 194 16.79 -15.49 2.15
CA ALA A 194 15.71 -16.45 2.23
C ALA A 194 14.57 -15.94 3.13
N VAL A 195 14.85 -15.49 4.36
CA VAL A 195 13.80 -14.96 5.23
C VAL A 195 13.20 -13.63 4.71
N PHE A 196 14.01 -12.79 4.07
CA PHE A 196 13.50 -11.58 3.42
C PHE A 196 12.48 -11.91 2.33
N TYR A 197 12.77 -12.88 1.47
CA TYR A 197 11.84 -13.30 0.42
C TYR A 197 10.60 -13.98 0.98
N LEU A 198 10.70 -14.77 2.06
CA LEU A 198 9.52 -15.29 2.75
C LEU A 198 8.65 -14.19 3.35
N ASN A 199 9.24 -13.14 3.92
CA ASN A 199 8.49 -11.98 4.39
C ASN A 199 7.72 -11.33 3.24
N GLN A 200 8.40 -11.08 2.09
CA GLN A 200 7.76 -10.44 0.94
C GLN A 200 6.67 -11.31 0.32
N ALA A 201 6.88 -12.63 0.22
CA ALA A 201 5.84 -13.56 -0.21
C ALA A 201 4.61 -13.53 0.71
N THR A 202 4.83 -13.46 2.03
CA THR A 202 3.76 -13.39 3.03
C THR A 202 2.99 -12.07 2.93
N GLU A 203 3.71 -10.95 2.88
CA GLU A 203 3.11 -9.61 2.77
C GLU A 203 2.27 -9.47 1.51
N THR A 204 2.83 -9.83 0.35
CA THR A 204 2.13 -9.72 -0.94
C THR A 204 0.94 -10.67 -1.03
N ALA A 205 1.00 -11.87 -0.43
CA ALA A 205 -0.13 -12.80 -0.37
C ALA A 205 -1.30 -12.23 0.45
N TYR A 206 -1.02 -11.69 1.64
CA TYR A 206 -2.05 -11.02 2.44
C TYR A 206 -2.65 -9.80 1.72
N LYS A 207 -1.82 -8.97 1.10
CA LYS A 207 -2.27 -7.80 0.32
C LYS A 207 -3.11 -8.22 -0.88
N CYS A 208 -2.73 -9.30 -1.58
CA CYS A 208 -3.51 -9.88 -2.66
C CYS A 208 -4.92 -10.27 -2.18
N LEU A 209 -5.01 -11.01 -1.07
CA LEU A 209 -6.29 -11.39 -0.48
C LEU A 209 -7.16 -10.17 -0.17
N LEU A 210 -6.60 -9.19 0.56
CA LEU A 210 -7.32 -8.00 0.97
C LEU A 210 -7.80 -7.20 -0.24
N LEU A 211 -6.97 -7.05 -1.27
CA LEU A 211 -7.33 -6.34 -2.49
C LEU A 211 -8.49 -7.02 -3.23
N VAL A 212 -8.42 -8.34 -3.44
CA VAL A 212 -9.47 -9.08 -4.15
C VAL A 212 -10.81 -9.03 -3.42
N PHE A 213 -10.80 -9.12 -2.08
CA PHE A 213 -12.03 -9.12 -1.29
C PHE A 213 -12.59 -7.74 -0.98
N THR A 214 -11.75 -6.71 -0.91
CA THR A 214 -12.17 -5.37 -0.46
C THR A 214 -11.97 -4.26 -1.49
N GLY A 215 -11.24 -4.54 -2.59
CA GLY A 215 -10.81 -3.51 -3.55
C GLY A 215 -9.76 -2.54 -2.98
N TYR A 216 -9.12 -2.89 -1.85
CA TYR A 216 -8.20 -2.00 -1.14
C TYR A 216 -6.91 -2.73 -0.75
N VAL A 217 -5.75 -2.09 -0.99
CA VAL A 217 -4.45 -2.53 -0.50
C VAL A 217 -4.03 -1.66 0.68
N PRO A 218 -3.89 -2.23 1.88
CA PRO A 218 -3.42 -1.48 3.04
C PRO A 218 -1.97 -0.99 2.84
N HIS A 219 -1.68 0.21 3.34
CA HIS A 219 -0.31 0.73 3.39
C HIS A 219 0.55 0.07 4.47
N GLU A 220 -0.08 -0.75 5.32
CA GLU A 220 0.61 -1.48 6.40
C GLU A 220 1.49 -2.59 5.83
N HIS A 221 2.64 -2.81 6.50
CA HIS A 221 3.64 -3.82 6.16
C HIS A 221 3.85 -4.85 7.28
N LEU A 222 3.24 -4.65 8.46
CA LEU A 222 3.33 -5.58 9.57
C LEU A 222 2.50 -6.83 9.28
N LEU A 223 3.14 -7.97 9.23
CA LEU A 223 2.51 -9.24 8.91
C LEU A 223 1.46 -9.64 9.96
N GLU A 224 1.70 -9.31 11.22
CA GLU A 224 0.73 -9.53 12.29
C GLU A 224 -0.60 -8.82 12.00
N TRP A 225 -0.53 -7.53 11.68
CA TRP A 225 -1.71 -6.74 11.35
C TRP A 225 -2.42 -7.21 10.07
N LEU A 226 -1.64 -7.56 9.03
CA LEU A 226 -2.19 -8.09 7.78
C LEU A 226 -2.87 -9.44 8.00
N GLY A 227 -2.26 -10.31 8.82
CA GLY A 227 -2.81 -11.62 9.19
C GLY A 227 -4.14 -11.50 9.94
N GLU A 228 -4.23 -10.59 10.94
CA GLU A 228 -5.49 -10.31 11.65
C GLU A 228 -6.62 -9.88 10.70
N ARG A 229 -6.30 -9.08 9.67
CA ARG A 229 -7.29 -8.69 8.65
C ARG A 229 -7.68 -9.84 7.73
N ALA A 230 -6.74 -10.71 7.41
CA ALA A 230 -7.00 -11.89 6.59
C ALA A 230 -7.94 -12.89 7.28
N GLU A 231 -7.93 -12.98 8.62
CA GLU A 231 -8.84 -13.85 9.39
C GLU A 231 -10.33 -13.59 9.09
N LEU A 232 -10.69 -12.37 8.67
CA LEU A 232 -12.06 -12.04 8.30
C LEU A 232 -12.56 -12.82 7.09
N PHE A 233 -11.66 -13.35 6.26
CA PHE A 233 -11.99 -14.07 5.03
C PHE A 233 -11.85 -15.58 5.16
N GLY A 234 -11.21 -16.06 6.24
CA GLY A 234 -11.12 -17.47 6.54
C GLY A 234 -10.40 -17.76 7.85
N PRO A 235 -10.95 -18.66 8.68
CA PRO A 235 -10.36 -18.97 9.98
C PRO A 235 -8.98 -19.62 9.88
N VAL A 236 -8.62 -20.19 8.72
CA VAL A 236 -7.32 -20.80 8.45
C VAL A 236 -6.17 -19.83 8.66
N TYR A 237 -6.37 -18.54 8.39
CA TYR A 237 -5.32 -17.51 8.53
C TYR A 237 -4.88 -17.31 9.98
N ARG A 238 -5.75 -17.58 10.97
CA ARG A 238 -5.39 -17.55 12.40
C ARG A 238 -4.36 -18.60 12.76
N ASP A 239 -4.48 -19.78 12.14
CA ASP A 239 -3.71 -20.96 12.53
C ASP A 239 -2.41 -21.13 11.71
N LEU A 240 -2.20 -20.31 10.67
CA LEU A 240 -1.01 -20.40 9.81
C LEU A 240 0.28 -20.11 10.56
N PHE A 241 0.29 -19.09 11.42
CA PHE A 241 1.45 -18.69 12.20
C PHE A 241 1.11 -18.67 13.69
N PRO A 242 1.00 -19.85 14.33
CA PRO A 242 0.72 -19.92 15.76
C PRO A 242 1.84 -19.26 16.57
N GLN A 243 1.46 -18.54 17.62
CA GLN A 243 2.37 -17.81 18.50
C GLN A 243 2.16 -18.24 19.97
N VAL A 244 1.88 -19.53 20.19
CA VAL A 244 1.60 -20.08 21.53
C VAL A 244 2.88 -20.19 22.35
N SER A 245 3.90 -20.82 21.77
CA SER A 245 5.19 -21.01 22.44
C SER A 245 6.13 -19.79 22.24
N PRO A 246 7.11 -19.57 23.14
CA PRO A 246 8.13 -18.55 22.93
C PRO A 246 8.91 -18.73 21.62
N GLN A 247 9.15 -19.96 21.20
CA GLN A 247 9.89 -20.28 19.98
C GLN A 247 9.06 -19.93 18.72
N GLU A 248 7.77 -20.17 18.73
CA GLU A 248 6.87 -19.79 17.62
C GLU A 248 6.81 -18.27 17.47
N ARG A 249 6.68 -17.55 18.60
CA ARG A 249 6.74 -16.07 18.61
C ARG A 249 8.05 -15.53 18.06
N ASP A 250 9.20 -16.08 18.47
CA ASP A 250 10.52 -15.67 17.96
C ASP A 250 10.64 -15.89 16.45
N ARG A 251 10.18 -17.03 15.93
CA ARG A 251 10.18 -17.33 14.50
C ARG A 251 9.29 -16.39 13.70
N PHE A 252 8.06 -16.13 14.18
CA PHE A 252 7.17 -15.20 13.53
C PHE A 252 7.72 -13.77 13.58
N GLU A 253 8.29 -13.35 14.69
CA GLU A 253 8.95 -12.05 14.84
C GLU A 253 10.12 -11.88 13.85
N LYS A 254 10.91 -12.93 13.61
CA LYS A 254 11.96 -12.94 12.59
C LYS A 254 11.37 -12.76 11.17
N LEU A 255 10.27 -13.45 10.86
CA LEU A 255 9.58 -13.29 9.58
C LEU A 255 9.05 -11.87 9.42
N ASP A 256 8.31 -11.35 10.39
CA ASP A 256 7.69 -10.02 10.35
C ASP A 256 8.74 -8.89 10.22
N LYS A 257 9.88 -9.03 10.90
CA LYS A 257 10.96 -8.04 10.88
C LYS A 257 11.98 -8.21 9.75
N ALA A 258 11.85 -9.23 8.92
CA ALA A 258 12.86 -9.58 7.92
C ALA A 258 13.08 -8.49 6.86
N TYR A 259 12.05 -7.70 6.52
CA TYR A 259 12.17 -6.62 5.53
C TYR A 259 13.31 -5.64 5.88
N ILE A 260 13.39 -5.19 7.11
CA ILE A 260 14.46 -4.30 7.60
C ILE A 260 15.63 -5.09 8.13
N GLY A 261 15.37 -6.13 8.94
CA GLY A 261 16.38 -6.89 9.65
C GLY A 261 17.39 -7.56 8.72
N ALA A 262 16.91 -8.27 7.72
CA ALA A 262 17.77 -8.99 6.81
C ALA A 262 18.64 -8.07 5.93
N ARG A 263 18.21 -6.83 5.67
CA ARG A 263 18.92 -5.90 4.77
C ARG A 263 19.87 -4.96 5.52
N TYR A 264 19.45 -4.44 6.68
CA TYR A 264 20.11 -3.29 7.28
C TYR A 264 20.69 -3.56 8.68
N ARG A 265 20.39 -4.71 9.32
CA ARG A 265 20.83 -4.96 10.69
C ARG A 265 21.85 -6.09 10.77
N HIS A 266 23.01 -5.81 11.32
CA HIS A 266 24.09 -6.78 11.52
C HIS A 266 23.77 -7.83 12.59
N ASP A 267 22.97 -7.46 13.59
CA ASP A 267 22.53 -8.30 14.71
C ASP A 267 21.30 -9.17 14.39
N PHE A 268 20.76 -9.08 13.17
CA PHE A 268 19.65 -9.93 12.74
C PHE A 268 20.16 -11.31 12.35
N VAL A 269 19.78 -12.32 13.13
CA VAL A 269 20.20 -13.72 12.94
C VAL A 269 18.99 -14.60 12.68
N VAL A 270 19.07 -15.41 11.63
CA VAL A 270 18.08 -16.44 11.29
C VAL A 270 18.82 -17.77 11.09
N PHE A 271 18.23 -18.84 11.56
CA PHE A 271 18.76 -20.19 11.44
C PHE A 271 17.96 -21.01 10.43
N LEU A 272 18.57 -22.05 9.87
CA LEU A 272 17.89 -22.93 8.91
C LEU A 272 16.59 -23.52 9.51
N GLY A 273 16.61 -23.94 10.77
CA GLY A 273 15.42 -24.45 11.45
C GLY A 273 14.28 -23.45 11.64
N ASP A 274 14.55 -22.13 11.57
CA ASP A 274 13.49 -21.12 11.52
C ASP A 274 12.80 -21.14 10.15
N LEU A 275 13.59 -21.25 9.09
CA LEU A 275 13.10 -21.31 7.71
C LEU A 275 12.36 -22.62 7.41
N ASP A 276 12.87 -23.74 7.92
CA ASP A 276 12.19 -25.05 7.81
C ASP A 276 10.80 -25.03 8.47
N TYR A 277 10.63 -24.22 9.51
CA TYR A 277 9.34 -24.01 10.16
C TYR A 277 8.44 -23.05 9.41
N LEU A 278 8.98 -21.93 8.90
CA LEU A 278 8.23 -20.84 8.30
C LEU A 278 7.80 -21.13 6.85
N ALA A 279 8.69 -21.71 6.03
CA ALA A 279 8.43 -21.88 4.61
C ALA A 279 7.20 -22.73 4.27
N PRO A 280 6.95 -23.89 4.93
CA PRO A 280 5.72 -24.65 4.66
C PRO A 280 4.45 -23.86 5.00
N ARG A 281 4.51 -22.98 6.00
CA ARG A 281 3.39 -22.12 6.41
C ARG A 281 3.13 -21.01 5.41
N VAL A 282 4.20 -20.39 4.90
CA VAL A 282 4.08 -19.41 3.81
C VAL A 282 3.53 -20.08 2.55
N LYS A 283 3.98 -21.29 2.21
CA LYS A 283 3.43 -22.05 1.09
C LYS A 283 1.93 -22.31 1.27
N GLN A 284 1.52 -22.74 2.44
CA GLN A 284 0.11 -22.95 2.77
C GLN A 284 -0.69 -21.64 2.69
N LEU A 285 -0.10 -20.50 3.11
CA LEU A 285 -0.70 -19.18 2.94
C LEU A 285 -0.96 -18.87 1.46
N LEU A 286 0.02 -19.09 0.58
CA LEU A 286 -0.15 -18.86 -0.85
C LEU A 286 -1.25 -19.73 -1.44
N GLU A 287 -1.23 -21.04 -1.16
CA GLU A 287 -2.23 -22.00 -1.65
C GLU A 287 -3.64 -21.60 -1.21
N THR A 288 -3.81 -21.27 0.08
CA THR A 288 -5.11 -20.83 0.64
C THR A 288 -5.56 -19.51 0.02
N THR A 289 -4.65 -18.56 -0.14
CA THR A 289 -4.95 -17.26 -0.76
C THR A 289 -5.41 -17.45 -2.21
N ALA A 290 -4.71 -18.28 -2.98
CA ALA A 290 -5.09 -18.58 -4.37
C ALA A 290 -6.49 -19.18 -4.46
N GLU A 291 -6.79 -20.16 -3.61
CA GLU A 291 -8.10 -20.82 -3.60
C GLU A 291 -9.23 -19.84 -3.26
N LEU A 292 -9.07 -19.08 -2.19
CA LEU A 292 -10.10 -18.14 -1.74
C LEU A 292 -10.30 -16.99 -2.72
N CYS A 293 -9.22 -16.42 -3.27
CA CYS A 293 -9.32 -15.35 -4.25
C CYS A 293 -10.02 -15.79 -5.54
N ARG A 294 -9.70 -16.99 -6.07
CA ARG A 294 -10.39 -17.52 -7.26
C ARG A 294 -11.88 -17.70 -7.02
N ARG A 295 -12.28 -18.25 -5.87
CA ARG A 295 -13.69 -18.37 -5.49
C ARG A 295 -14.39 -17.02 -5.39
N GLU A 296 -13.75 -16.02 -4.79
CA GLU A 296 -14.32 -14.67 -4.67
C GLU A 296 -14.47 -14.00 -6.04
N ILE A 297 -13.47 -14.13 -6.92
CA ILE A 297 -13.52 -13.59 -8.29
C ILE A 297 -14.71 -14.17 -9.06
N GLU A 298 -14.94 -15.49 -8.96
CA GLU A 298 -16.11 -16.13 -9.57
C GLU A 298 -17.42 -15.59 -8.96
N ALA A 299 -17.48 -15.48 -7.64
CA ALA A 299 -18.66 -15.01 -6.92
C ALA A 299 -19.01 -13.54 -7.25
N VAL A 300 -18.01 -12.67 -7.37
CA VAL A 300 -18.19 -11.25 -7.72
C VAL A 300 -18.80 -11.08 -9.10
N GLY A 301 -18.46 -11.93 -10.06
CA GLY A 301 -19.06 -11.95 -11.40
C GLY A 301 -20.53 -12.38 -11.45
N GLN A 302 -21.03 -13.01 -10.37
CA GLN A 302 -22.40 -13.50 -10.28
C GLN A 302 -23.30 -12.63 -9.38
N ARG A 303 -22.73 -11.71 -8.62
CA ARG A 303 -23.49 -10.79 -7.76
C ARG A 303 -24.10 -9.66 -8.60
N PRO A 304 -25.42 -9.40 -8.44
CA PRO A 304 -26.11 -8.35 -9.18
C PRO A 304 -25.56 -6.96 -8.89
#